data_58a35f2d5df132ad2918d5a064ea05d7
#
_entry.id   58a35f2d5df132ad2918d5a064ea05d7
#
_cell.length_a   1.000
_cell.length_b   1.000
_cell.length_c   1.000
_cell.angle_alpha   90.00
_cell.angle_beta   90.00
_cell.angle_gamma   90.00
#
_symmetry.space_group_name_H-M   'P 1'
#
loop_
_entity.id
_entity.type
_entity.pdbx_description
1 polymer ?
#
loop_
_entity_poly.entity_id
_entity_poly.type
_entity_poly.pdbx_seq_one_letter_code
_entity_poly.pdbx_strand_id
1 'polypeptide(L)'
;MIENMTLRVPSLASSVAAYHELGYEDAPSNATGAAAIALSDRALQGCAHHTILMSKDPFQTLTLVEWQGDIPTPFATPGWSAMEVLVEDLDALFGKLPSAFSVLNPPAALSFSDQIRAMQVAGPAGELIYFTEVSGEVPGFELPTPAQQVNQCFVMINAVTDIQHSIAFYAKLLGCTAPKPMPARVSILSRSNGLDEDHRHDIAPIALGPGQLFELDQWVHRVCVNDETTPCGWHSLSLRRDSPPAEGTAAHRRSVNASTDCYDIATPDGERIEWLCPATSK
;
A
#
# COMPACT_ATOMS: atom_id res chain seq x y z
N MET A 1 6.02 -10.90 1.03
CA MET A 1 5.37 -10.28 2.21
C MET A 1 5.63 -8.79 2.15
N ILE A 2 4.59 -7.97 2.41
CA ILE A 2 4.75 -6.51 2.57
C ILE A 2 5.54 -6.25 3.84
N GLU A 3 6.64 -5.51 3.74
CA GLU A 3 7.52 -5.22 4.88
C GLU A 3 7.52 -3.73 5.25
N ASN A 4 7.50 -2.85 4.26
CA ASN A 4 7.43 -1.41 4.51
C ASN A 4 6.59 -0.70 3.45
N MET A 5 5.81 0.28 3.88
CA MET A 5 5.13 1.25 3.04
C MET A 5 5.75 2.63 3.28
N THR A 6 6.03 3.37 2.23
CA THR A 6 6.55 4.74 2.34
C THR A 6 5.48 5.74 1.93
N LEU A 7 5.18 6.66 2.83
CA LEU A 7 4.22 7.74 2.65
C LEU A 7 4.93 9.09 2.66
N ARG A 8 4.75 9.88 1.62
CA ARG A 8 5.17 11.28 1.57
C ARG A 8 4.12 12.18 2.22
N VAL A 9 4.55 12.97 3.20
CA VAL A 9 3.66 13.81 4.00
C VAL A 9 4.11 15.27 3.99
N PRO A 10 3.17 16.23 3.95
CA PRO A 10 3.53 17.65 3.94
C PRO A 10 4.06 18.15 5.29
N SER A 11 3.72 17.44 6.38
CA SER A 11 4.18 17.73 7.75
C SER A 11 4.42 16.44 8.51
N LEU A 12 5.69 16.16 8.79
CA LEU A 12 6.07 14.96 9.53
C LEU A 12 5.48 14.98 10.95
N ALA A 13 5.58 16.11 11.65
CA ALA A 13 5.12 16.22 13.03
C ALA A 13 3.62 15.93 13.19
N SER A 14 2.76 16.50 12.34
CA SER A 14 1.32 16.28 12.41
C SER A 14 0.94 14.86 11.98
N SER A 15 1.61 14.30 10.98
CA SER A 15 1.35 12.94 10.53
C SER A 15 1.77 11.90 11.57
N VAL A 16 2.95 12.05 12.18
CA VAL A 16 3.41 11.17 13.28
C VAL A 16 2.41 11.20 14.44
N ALA A 17 1.99 12.39 14.87
CA ALA A 17 1.02 12.52 15.96
C ALA A 17 -0.31 11.81 15.64
N ALA A 18 -0.82 11.97 14.41
CA ALA A 18 -2.06 11.31 13.98
C ALA A 18 -1.94 9.79 13.95
N TYR A 19 -0.84 9.25 13.43
CA TYR A 19 -0.62 7.80 13.41
C TYR A 19 -0.37 7.22 14.82
N HIS A 20 0.27 7.97 15.73
CA HIS A 20 0.36 7.57 17.15
C HIS A 20 -1.03 7.46 17.81
N GLU A 21 -1.93 8.43 17.55
CA GLU A 21 -3.33 8.35 18.04
C GLU A 21 -4.08 7.15 17.44
N LEU A 22 -3.73 6.72 16.22
CA LEU A 22 -4.28 5.53 15.57
C LEU A 22 -3.72 4.22 16.16
N GLY A 23 -2.63 4.29 16.93
CA GLY A 23 -2.02 3.14 17.60
C GLY A 23 -0.70 2.66 17.01
N TYR A 24 -0.11 3.40 16.07
CA TYR A 24 1.27 3.16 15.62
C TYR A 24 2.24 3.66 16.69
N GLU A 25 3.42 3.07 16.73
CA GLU A 25 4.50 3.43 17.65
C GLU A 25 5.78 3.72 16.86
N ASP A 26 6.72 4.48 17.43
CA ASP A 26 8.02 4.67 16.81
C ASP A 26 8.75 3.32 16.70
N ALA A 27 9.28 3.03 15.52
CA ALA A 27 10.09 1.84 15.35
C ALA A 27 11.37 1.94 16.17
N PRO A 28 11.78 0.88 16.89
CA PRO A 28 13.00 0.92 17.68
C PRO A 28 14.22 1.19 16.80
N SER A 29 15.19 1.94 17.30
CA SER A 29 16.40 2.39 16.57
C SER A 29 17.25 1.23 16.02
N ASN A 30 17.06 0.02 16.53
CA ASN A 30 17.67 -1.22 16.06
C ASN A 30 16.75 -2.07 15.17
N ALA A 31 15.60 -1.54 14.75
CA ALA A 31 14.76 -2.16 13.72
C ALA A 31 15.55 -2.18 12.40
N THR A 32 16.38 -3.19 12.25
CA THR A 32 17.32 -3.38 11.14
C THR A 32 16.67 -4.01 9.91
N GLY A 33 15.34 -4.10 9.92
CA GLY A 33 14.58 -4.63 8.79
C GLY A 33 14.54 -3.69 7.58
N ALA A 34 13.55 -3.86 6.74
CA ALA A 34 13.30 -3.08 5.54
C ALA A 34 13.21 -1.58 5.79
N ALA A 35 12.83 -1.16 7.00
CA ALA A 35 12.79 0.24 7.37
C ALA A 35 14.16 0.93 7.21
N ALA A 36 15.25 0.30 7.67
CA ALA A 36 16.60 0.82 7.43
C ALA A 36 17.01 0.75 5.94
N ILE A 37 16.31 -0.05 5.16
CA ILE A 37 16.57 -0.35 3.76
C ILE A 37 15.78 0.57 2.85
N ALA A 38 14.50 0.81 3.14
CA ALA A 38 13.67 1.79 2.44
C ALA A 38 14.25 3.20 2.50
N LEU A 39 15.07 3.46 3.52
CA LEU A 39 15.79 4.72 3.71
C LEU A 39 17.09 4.82 2.91
N SER A 40 17.52 3.77 2.20
CA SER A 40 18.74 3.84 1.42
C SER A 40 18.54 4.68 0.16
N ASP A 41 19.11 5.86 0.19
CA ASP A 41 19.50 6.79 -0.89
C ASP A 41 18.45 7.30 -1.90
N ARG A 42 17.43 6.55 -2.33
CA ARG A 42 16.50 7.05 -3.35
C ARG A 42 15.16 7.58 -2.82
N ALA A 43 14.56 6.92 -1.83
CA ALA A 43 13.34 7.42 -1.21
C ALA A 43 13.57 8.74 -0.47
N LEU A 44 14.83 8.98 -0.07
CA LEU A 44 15.27 10.15 0.69
C LEU A 44 16.04 11.19 -0.13
N GLN A 45 16.31 10.97 -1.42
CA GLN A 45 16.95 12.00 -2.24
C GLN A 45 16.05 13.23 -2.30
N GLY A 46 16.43 14.27 -1.56
CA GLY A 46 15.67 15.52 -1.41
C GLY A 46 14.80 15.62 -0.16
N CYS A 47 14.76 14.59 0.69
CA CYS A 47 13.97 14.61 1.94
C CYS A 47 14.84 14.98 3.13
N ALA A 48 14.48 16.08 3.82
CA ALA A 48 15.23 16.55 4.98
C ALA A 48 14.93 15.73 6.24
N HIS A 49 13.72 15.20 6.39
CA HIS A 49 13.25 14.55 7.62
C HIS A 49 12.36 13.34 7.30
N HIS A 50 12.50 12.30 8.11
CA HIS A 50 11.66 11.10 8.06
C HIS A 50 11.50 10.49 9.46
N THR A 51 10.46 9.67 9.63
CA THR A 51 10.21 8.85 10.82
C THR A 51 9.69 7.49 10.38
N ILE A 52 10.08 6.45 11.11
CA ILE A 52 9.63 5.09 10.89
C ILE A 52 8.69 4.72 12.02
N LEU A 53 7.47 4.37 11.65
CA LEU A 53 6.45 3.88 12.56
C LEU A 53 6.22 2.39 12.32
N MET A 54 5.70 1.71 13.33
CA MET A 54 5.24 0.33 13.20
C MET A 54 3.88 0.20 13.87
N SER A 55 3.02 -0.60 13.27
CA SER A 55 1.89 -1.17 14.00
C SER A 55 2.47 -2.17 15.00
N LYS A 56 1.64 -2.70 15.89
CA LYS A 56 2.11 -3.77 16.79
C LYS A 56 2.47 -5.08 16.10
N ASP A 57 2.31 -5.16 14.77
CA ASP A 57 2.91 -6.22 13.98
C ASP A 57 4.41 -5.93 13.83
N PRO A 58 5.30 -6.78 14.39
CA PRO A 58 6.74 -6.50 14.40
C PRO A 58 7.41 -6.63 13.02
N PHE A 59 6.66 -7.06 11.99
CA PHE A 59 7.20 -7.34 10.65
C PHE A 59 6.90 -6.25 9.63
N GLN A 60 6.01 -5.30 9.95
CA GLN A 60 5.66 -4.22 9.04
C GLN A 60 5.98 -2.86 9.62
N THR A 61 6.49 -2.00 8.76
CA THR A 61 6.78 -0.60 9.07
C THR A 61 6.09 0.35 8.10
N LEU A 62 5.78 1.54 8.59
CA LEU A 62 5.32 2.69 7.82
C LEU A 62 6.38 3.79 7.91
N THR A 63 7.02 4.10 6.81
CA THR A 63 7.99 5.19 6.73
C THR A 63 7.28 6.46 6.30
N LEU A 64 7.26 7.46 7.16
CA LEU A 64 6.78 8.81 6.85
C LEU A 64 7.95 9.68 6.42
N VAL A 65 7.82 10.34 5.28
CA VAL A 65 8.88 11.19 4.71
C VAL A 65 8.31 12.58 4.47
N GLU A 66 8.90 13.61 5.07
CA GLU A 66 8.48 14.98 4.82
C GLU A 66 8.80 15.40 3.39
N TRP A 67 7.81 15.90 2.69
CA TRP A 67 7.92 16.20 1.28
C TRP A 67 7.22 17.51 0.93
N GLN A 68 7.90 18.36 0.16
CA GLN A 68 7.33 19.59 -0.38
C GLN A 68 6.58 19.28 -1.67
N GLY A 69 5.29 19.03 -1.56
CA GLY A 69 4.44 18.71 -2.70
C GLY A 69 2.95 18.88 -2.36
N ASP A 70 2.12 18.87 -3.37
CA ASP A 70 0.66 18.96 -3.18
C ASP A 70 0.10 17.67 -2.56
N ILE A 71 -0.98 17.83 -1.79
CA ILE A 71 -1.75 16.68 -1.29
C ILE A 71 -2.56 16.11 -2.46
N PRO A 72 -2.40 14.83 -2.80
CA PRO A 72 -3.12 14.24 -3.93
C PRO A 72 -4.60 14.05 -3.61
N THR A 73 -5.42 14.16 -4.64
CA THR A 73 -6.76 13.58 -4.59
C THR A 73 -6.63 12.07 -4.76
N PRO A 74 -7.30 11.23 -3.96
CA PRO A 74 -7.30 9.78 -4.15
C PRO A 74 -7.60 9.39 -5.61
N PHE A 75 -6.84 8.47 -6.17
CA PHE A 75 -6.96 8.03 -7.57
C PHE A 75 -6.80 9.14 -8.64
N ALA A 76 -6.15 10.25 -8.32
CA ALA A 76 -5.87 11.30 -9.31
C ALA A 76 -4.81 10.86 -10.32
N THR A 77 -3.92 9.97 -9.94
CA THR A 77 -2.84 9.43 -10.77
C THR A 77 -2.78 7.91 -10.68
N PRO A 78 -2.24 7.20 -11.69
CA PRO A 78 -1.91 5.78 -11.54
C PRO A 78 -0.80 5.58 -10.51
N GLY A 79 -0.65 4.35 -10.05
CA GLY A 79 0.31 3.94 -9.02
C GLY A 79 -0.35 3.61 -7.69
N TRP A 80 0.45 3.55 -6.62
CA TRP A 80 -0.05 3.24 -5.28
C TRP A 80 -1.10 4.24 -4.83
N SER A 81 -2.33 3.79 -4.63
CA SER A 81 -3.49 4.64 -4.38
C SER A 81 -4.03 4.53 -2.98
N ALA A 82 -3.96 3.35 -2.37
CA ALA A 82 -4.46 3.13 -1.02
C ALA A 82 -3.73 1.99 -0.30
N MET A 83 -3.79 2.05 1.03
CA MET A 83 -3.42 0.97 1.94
C MET A 83 -4.68 0.41 2.58
N GLU A 84 -4.81 -0.91 2.65
CA GLU A 84 -5.89 -1.56 3.40
C GLU A 84 -5.33 -2.21 4.67
N VAL A 85 -5.85 -1.77 5.80
CA VAL A 85 -5.41 -2.17 7.14
C VAL A 85 -6.47 -3.04 7.79
N LEU A 86 -6.05 -4.21 8.26
CA LEU A 86 -6.89 -5.11 9.01
C LEU A 86 -7.20 -4.52 10.40
N VAL A 87 -8.46 -4.59 10.83
CA VAL A 87 -8.90 -4.14 12.15
C VAL A 87 -9.75 -5.19 12.84
N GLU A 88 -9.72 -5.20 14.17
CA GLU A 88 -10.49 -6.17 14.98
C GLU A 88 -11.99 -5.79 15.06
N ASP A 89 -12.30 -4.53 15.27
CA ASP A 89 -13.66 -4.00 15.44
C ASP A 89 -13.78 -2.66 14.70
N LEU A 90 -14.40 -2.70 13.54
CA LEU A 90 -14.53 -1.53 12.67
C LEU A 90 -15.43 -0.45 13.25
N ASP A 91 -16.51 -0.83 13.95
CA ASP A 91 -17.44 0.12 14.55
C ASP A 91 -16.80 0.81 15.77
N ALA A 92 -16.02 0.09 16.57
CA ALA A 92 -15.25 0.68 17.66
C ALA A 92 -14.18 1.66 17.16
N LEU A 93 -13.49 1.33 16.05
CA LEU A 93 -12.53 2.24 15.43
C LEU A 93 -13.23 3.48 14.85
N PHE A 94 -14.34 3.30 14.16
CA PHE A 94 -15.14 4.39 13.60
C PHE A 94 -15.57 5.39 14.69
N GLY A 95 -16.01 4.89 15.86
CA GLY A 95 -16.40 5.73 16.99
C GLY A 95 -15.27 6.46 17.70
N LYS A 96 -14.01 6.08 17.43
CA LYS A 96 -12.79 6.63 18.07
C LYS A 96 -11.73 7.11 17.07
N LEU A 97 -12.11 7.22 15.79
CA LEU A 97 -11.19 7.64 14.75
C LEU A 97 -10.56 9.00 15.11
N PRO A 98 -9.21 9.13 15.10
CA PRO A 98 -8.57 10.39 15.40
C PRO A 98 -9.02 11.50 14.45
N SER A 99 -9.17 12.72 14.96
CA SER A 99 -9.73 13.86 14.21
C SER A 99 -8.91 14.28 12.98
N ALA A 100 -7.68 13.84 12.89
CA ALA A 100 -6.81 14.04 11.72
C ALA A 100 -7.21 13.18 10.52
N PHE A 101 -8.05 12.14 10.73
CA PHE A 101 -8.57 11.28 9.67
C PHE A 101 -10.01 11.68 9.32
N SER A 102 -10.29 11.80 8.03
CA SER A 102 -11.63 12.17 7.54
C SER A 102 -12.32 10.97 6.89
N VAL A 103 -13.52 10.63 7.39
CA VAL A 103 -14.30 9.53 6.83
C VAL A 103 -14.84 9.91 5.45
N LEU A 104 -14.48 9.11 4.45
CA LEU A 104 -14.95 9.25 3.07
C LEU A 104 -16.16 8.37 2.80
N ASN A 105 -16.11 7.14 3.31
CA ASN A 105 -17.25 6.21 3.34
C ASN A 105 -17.30 5.52 4.70
N PRO A 106 -18.45 5.53 5.40
CA PRO A 106 -18.59 4.88 6.70
C PRO A 106 -18.52 3.34 6.58
N PRO A 107 -18.41 2.60 7.71
CA PRO A 107 -18.41 1.14 7.73
C PRO A 107 -19.56 0.53 6.94
N ALA A 108 -19.24 -0.32 5.97
CA ALA A 108 -20.22 -1.05 5.16
C ALA A 108 -19.67 -2.42 4.74
N ALA A 109 -20.57 -3.38 4.53
CA ALA A 109 -20.21 -4.68 3.97
C ALA A 109 -19.79 -4.53 2.49
N LEU A 110 -18.85 -5.36 2.04
CA LEU A 110 -18.49 -5.42 0.63
C LEU A 110 -19.60 -6.06 -0.19
N SER A 111 -19.74 -5.64 -1.44
CA SER A 111 -20.83 -6.10 -2.31
C SER A 111 -20.81 -7.61 -2.63
N PHE A 112 -19.70 -8.28 -2.39
CA PHE A 112 -19.52 -9.71 -2.69
C PHE A 112 -19.40 -10.60 -1.43
N SER A 113 -19.33 -10.00 -0.22
CA SER A 113 -19.23 -10.75 1.03
C SER A 113 -19.69 -9.95 2.22
N ASP A 114 -20.62 -10.51 3.01
CA ASP A 114 -21.03 -9.94 4.30
C ASP A 114 -20.00 -10.22 5.41
N GLN A 115 -19.00 -11.06 5.14
CA GLN A 115 -17.93 -11.38 6.09
C GLN A 115 -16.81 -10.34 6.10
N ILE A 116 -16.82 -9.40 5.13
CA ILE A 116 -15.85 -8.32 5.04
C ILE A 116 -16.60 -7.00 5.11
N ARG A 117 -16.23 -6.16 6.06
CA ARG A 117 -16.71 -4.78 6.19
C ARG A 117 -15.54 -3.82 6.11
N ALA A 118 -15.71 -2.73 5.40
CA ALA A 118 -14.68 -1.71 5.28
C ALA A 118 -15.22 -0.31 5.44
N MET A 119 -14.38 0.62 5.92
CA MET A 119 -14.57 2.06 5.80
C MET A 119 -13.38 2.66 5.08
N GLN A 120 -13.60 3.75 4.34
CA GLN A 120 -12.54 4.49 3.70
C GLN A 120 -12.35 5.84 4.37
N VAL A 121 -11.09 6.19 4.62
CA VAL A 121 -10.72 7.45 5.24
C VAL A 121 -9.59 8.11 4.46
N ALA A 122 -9.56 9.45 4.49
CA ALA A 122 -8.39 10.22 4.12
C ALA A 122 -7.57 10.50 5.39
N GLY A 123 -6.30 10.18 5.36
CA GLY A 123 -5.37 10.46 6.44
C GLY A 123 -4.83 11.91 6.41
N PRO A 124 -3.93 12.26 7.33
CA PRO A 124 -3.44 13.63 7.52
C PRO A 124 -2.67 14.21 6.32
N ALA A 125 -2.16 13.37 5.43
CA ALA A 125 -1.51 13.77 4.18
C ALA A 125 -2.41 13.55 2.94
N GLY A 126 -3.71 13.36 3.13
CA GLY A 126 -4.66 13.07 2.06
C GLY A 126 -4.59 11.63 1.53
N GLU A 127 -3.74 10.81 2.12
CA GLU A 127 -3.63 9.39 1.76
C GLU A 127 -4.91 8.63 2.02
N LEU A 128 -5.27 7.74 1.10
CA LEU A 128 -6.42 6.87 1.23
C LEU A 128 -6.07 5.62 2.02
N ILE A 129 -6.87 5.33 3.05
CA ILE A 129 -6.77 4.13 3.86
C ILE A 129 -8.12 3.45 3.91
N TYR A 130 -8.13 2.13 3.70
CA TYR A 130 -9.26 1.26 3.99
C TYR A 130 -9.00 0.59 5.33
N PHE A 131 -9.90 0.74 6.28
CA PHE A 131 -9.91 -0.09 7.49
C PHE A 131 -10.93 -1.19 7.30
N THR A 132 -10.46 -2.43 7.41
CA THR A 132 -11.23 -3.61 7.03
C THR A 132 -11.30 -4.61 8.16
N GLU A 133 -12.53 -4.99 8.50
CA GLU A 133 -12.86 -6.07 9.44
C GLU A 133 -13.21 -7.33 8.65
N VAL A 134 -12.58 -8.43 9.01
CA VAL A 134 -12.86 -9.76 8.47
C VAL A 134 -13.43 -10.62 9.58
N SER A 135 -14.72 -10.92 9.51
CA SER A 135 -15.46 -11.65 10.55
C SER A 135 -15.56 -13.16 10.33
N GLY A 136 -15.13 -13.65 9.16
CA GLY A 136 -15.22 -15.08 8.83
C GLY A 136 -14.46 -15.46 7.57
N GLU A 137 -14.59 -16.73 7.19
CA GLU A 137 -13.98 -17.25 5.97
C GLU A 137 -14.62 -16.64 4.71
N VAL A 138 -13.78 -16.26 3.77
CA VAL A 138 -14.22 -15.74 2.45
C VAL A 138 -13.72 -16.71 1.39
N PRO A 139 -14.63 -17.41 0.68
CA PRO A 139 -14.25 -18.39 -0.31
C PRO A 139 -13.32 -17.81 -1.38
N GLY A 140 -12.17 -18.45 -1.58
CA GLY A 140 -11.18 -18.04 -2.58
C GLY A 140 -10.15 -17.04 -2.08
N PHE A 141 -10.23 -16.60 -0.82
CA PHE A 141 -9.26 -15.71 -0.20
C PHE A 141 -8.73 -16.29 1.12
N GLU A 142 -7.41 -16.30 1.28
CA GLU A 142 -6.77 -16.54 2.56
C GLU A 142 -6.53 -15.18 3.23
N LEU A 143 -7.50 -14.73 4.01
CA LEU A 143 -7.42 -13.43 4.70
C LEU A 143 -6.83 -13.59 6.11
N PRO A 144 -6.07 -12.62 6.59
CA PRO A 144 -5.49 -12.67 7.93
C PRO A 144 -6.58 -12.45 9.00
N THR A 145 -6.31 -12.95 10.21
CA THR A 145 -7.13 -12.66 11.38
C THR A 145 -6.46 -11.57 12.21
N PRO A 146 -7.18 -10.52 12.63
CA PRO A 146 -6.58 -9.46 13.42
C PRO A 146 -6.22 -9.97 14.82
N ALA A 147 -5.08 -9.49 15.33
CA ALA A 147 -4.62 -9.77 16.69
C ALA A 147 -4.79 -8.55 17.61
N GLN A 148 -5.27 -7.42 17.08
CA GLN A 148 -5.44 -6.15 17.78
C GLN A 148 -6.29 -5.17 16.97
N GLN A 149 -6.70 -4.05 17.61
CA GLN A 149 -7.65 -3.07 17.05
C GLN A 149 -7.21 -2.52 15.70
N VAL A 150 -5.95 -2.12 15.55
CA VAL A 150 -5.36 -1.73 14.27
C VAL A 150 -4.15 -2.63 14.03
N ASN A 151 -4.21 -3.45 13.01
CA ASN A 151 -3.22 -4.49 12.76
C ASN A 151 -2.34 -4.15 11.54
N GLN A 152 -2.03 -5.15 10.72
CA GLN A 152 -1.14 -4.97 9.56
C GLN A 152 -1.87 -4.43 8.32
N CYS A 153 -1.12 -3.81 7.44
CA CYS A 153 -1.52 -3.69 6.04
C CYS A 153 -1.52 -5.08 5.40
N PHE A 154 -2.63 -5.47 4.80
CA PHE A 154 -2.74 -6.75 4.13
C PHE A 154 -3.04 -6.61 2.64
N VAL A 155 -3.51 -5.44 2.19
CA VAL A 155 -3.69 -5.09 0.79
C VAL A 155 -3.04 -3.74 0.48
N MET A 156 -2.30 -3.68 -0.63
CA MET A 156 -1.95 -2.41 -1.27
C MET A 156 -2.69 -2.29 -2.58
N ILE A 157 -3.42 -1.18 -2.74
CA ILE A 157 -4.24 -0.90 -3.93
C ILE A 157 -3.41 -0.08 -4.91
N ASN A 158 -3.36 -0.55 -6.14
CA ASN A 158 -2.61 0.07 -7.23
C ASN A 158 -3.56 0.43 -8.38
N ALA A 159 -3.71 1.71 -8.68
CA ALA A 159 -4.43 2.18 -9.86
C ALA A 159 -3.57 1.98 -11.11
N VAL A 160 -4.02 1.15 -12.05
CA VAL A 160 -3.23 0.75 -13.22
C VAL A 160 -3.87 1.22 -14.52
N THR A 161 -3.04 1.64 -15.47
CA THR A 161 -3.52 2.17 -16.76
C THR A 161 -3.98 1.07 -17.73
N ASP A 162 -3.44 -0.15 -17.58
CA ASP A 162 -3.80 -1.35 -18.34
C ASP A 162 -3.78 -2.57 -17.42
N ILE A 163 -4.96 -2.97 -16.93
CA ILE A 163 -5.09 -4.06 -15.95
C ILE A 163 -4.59 -5.40 -16.50
N GLN A 164 -4.75 -5.67 -17.79
CA GLN A 164 -4.28 -6.94 -18.38
C GLN A 164 -2.76 -6.99 -18.42
N HIS A 165 -2.13 -5.87 -18.80
CA HIS A 165 -0.68 -5.74 -18.81
C HIS A 165 -0.11 -5.87 -17.37
N SER A 166 -0.72 -5.18 -16.42
CA SER A 166 -0.28 -5.19 -15.01
C SER A 166 -0.49 -6.56 -14.37
N ILE A 167 -1.61 -7.26 -14.64
CA ILE A 167 -1.81 -8.64 -14.19
C ILE A 167 -0.70 -9.55 -14.71
N ALA A 168 -0.39 -9.48 -16.01
CA ALA A 168 0.65 -10.32 -16.61
C ALA A 168 2.04 -10.03 -16.00
N PHE A 169 2.35 -8.75 -15.78
CA PHE A 169 3.59 -8.32 -15.16
C PHE A 169 3.71 -8.83 -13.72
N TYR A 170 2.72 -8.56 -12.87
CA TYR A 170 2.77 -8.94 -11.45
C TYR A 170 2.71 -10.45 -11.25
N ALA A 171 1.90 -11.16 -12.02
CA ALA A 171 1.87 -12.63 -11.95
C ALA A 171 3.22 -13.24 -12.29
N LYS A 172 3.91 -12.73 -13.32
CA LYS A 172 5.28 -13.13 -13.67
C LYS A 172 6.29 -12.76 -12.59
N LEU A 173 6.25 -11.51 -12.08
CA LEU A 173 7.16 -11.02 -11.05
C LEU A 173 7.08 -11.84 -9.77
N LEU A 174 5.86 -12.17 -9.34
CA LEU A 174 5.58 -12.86 -8.08
C LEU A 174 5.56 -14.40 -8.22
N GLY A 175 5.57 -14.92 -9.44
CA GLY A 175 5.49 -16.35 -9.69
C GLY A 175 4.13 -16.96 -9.33
N CYS A 176 3.05 -16.18 -9.39
CA CYS A 176 1.70 -16.63 -9.07
C CYS A 176 0.83 -16.81 -10.33
N THR A 177 -0.32 -17.45 -10.15
CA THR A 177 -1.30 -17.57 -11.23
C THR A 177 -1.94 -16.21 -11.51
N ALA A 178 -1.97 -15.79 -12.78
CA ALA A 178 -2.63 -14.57 -13.20
C ALA A 178 -4.14 -14.64 -12.92
N PRO A 179 -4.72 -13.76 -12.09
CA PRO A 179 -6.15 -13.75 -11.85
C PRO A 179 -6.89 -13.23 -13.09
N LYS A 180 -8.19 -13.49 -13.12
CA LYS A 180 -9.07 -12.81 -14.07
C LYS A 180 -9.61 -11.55 -13.42
N PRO A 181 -9.63 -10.40 -14.13
CA PRO A 181 -10.30 -9.21 -13.62
C PRO A 181 -11.77 -9.51 -13.36
N MET A 182 -12.30 -8.86 -12.34
CA MET A 182 -13.71 -8.93 -11.96
C MET A 182 -14.29 -7.53 -11.80
N PRO A 183 -15.55 -7.29 -12.23
CA PRO A 183 -16.17 -5.99 -12.08
C PRO A 183 -16.58 -5.76 -10.62
N ALA A 184 -16.04 -4.70 -10.01
CA ALA A 184 -16.35 -4.27 -8.65
C ALA A 184 -16.79 -2.81 -8.58
N ARG A 185 -17.55 -2.48 -7.55
CA ARG A 185 -17.90 -1.11 -7.23
C ARG A 185 -16.78 -0.50 -6.37
N VAL A 186 -16.09 0.49 -6.91
CA VAL A 186 -15.06 1.27 -6.21
C VAL A 186 -15.50 2.72 -6.20
N SER A 187 -16.34 3.10 -5.23
CA SER A 187 -17.05 4.40 -5.23
C SER A 187 -16.09 5.60 -5.17
N ILE A 188 -14.94 5.47 -4.50
CA ILE A 188 -13.94 6.55 -4.44
C ILE A 188 -13.28 6.73 -5.80
N LEU A 189 -12.94 5.64 -6.50
CA LEU A 189 -12.40 5.71 -7.86
C LEU A 189 -13.42 6.32 -8.82
N SER A 190 -14.69 5.95 -8.71
CA SER A 190 -15.78 6.55 -9.51
C SER A 190 -15.88 8.05 -9.26
N ARG A 191 -15.97 8.48 -8.00
CA ARG A 191 -16.06 9.90 -7.63
C ARG A 191 -14.84 10.71 -8.11
N SER A 192 -13.63 10.19 -7.92
CA SER A 192 -12.40 10.86 -8.36
C SER A 192 -12.34 11.06 -9.88
N ASN A 193 -13.06 10.23 -10.64
CA ASN A 193 -13.10 10.28 -12.08
C ASN A 193 -14.40 10.88 -12.64
N GLY A 194 -15.28 11.44 -11.78
CA GLY A 194 -16.55 12.04 -12.19
C GLY A 194 -17.55 11.04 -12.77
N LEU A 195 -17.46 9.78 -12.39
CA LEU A 195 -18.36 8.70 -12.80
C LEU A 195 -19.47 8.48 -11.77
N ASP A 196 -20.53 7.78 -12.18
CA ASP A 196 -21.56 7.30 -11.28
C ASP A 196 -20.97 6.39 -10.21
N GLU A 197 -21.43 6.49 -8.96
CA GLU A 197 -20.92 5.67 -7.85
C GLU A 197 -21.21 4.16 -8.04
N ASP A 198 -22.21 3.81 -8.85
CA ASP A 198 -22.53 2.43 -9.19
C ASP A 198 -21.72 1.91 -10.40
N HIS A 199 -20.87 2.76 -10.98
CA HIS A 199 -19.96 2.33 -12.05
C HIS A 199 -19.11 1.14 -11.58
N ARG A 200 -18.92 0.16 -12.48
CA ARG A 200 -18.10 -1.03 -12.20
C ARG A 200 -16.73 -0.84 -12.83
N HIS A 201 -15.71 -0.97 -12.01
CA HIS A 201 -14.31 -0.99 -12.41
C HIS A 201 -13.82 -2.42 -12.47
N ASP A 202 -12.98 -2.74 -13.42
CA ASP A 202 -12.26 -4.02 -13.38
C ASP A 202 -11.22 -3.96 -12.28
N ILE A 203 -11.25 -4.92 -11.36
CA ILE A 203 -10.26 -5.11 -10.30
C ILE A 203 -9.64 -6.50 -10.39
N ALA A 204 -8.42 -6.66 -9.89
CA ALA A 204 -7.75 -7.95 -9.86
C ALA A 204 -6.90 -8.14 -8.60
N PRO A 205 -7.20 -9.12 -7.74
CA PRO A 205 -6.37 -9.45 -6.59
C PRO A 205 -5.17 -10.28 -7.02
N ILE A 206 -3.94 -9.82 -6.73
CA ILE A 206 -2.69 -10.51 -6.97
C ILE A 206 -2.13 -11.01 -5.64
N ALA A 207 -2.06 -12.32 -5.44
CA ALA A 207 -1.56 -12.91 -4.20
C ALA A 207 -0.06 -12.63 -4.00
N LEU A 208 0.31 -12.10 -2.85
CA LEU A 208 1.69 -11.90 -2.42
C LEU A 208 2.22 -13.06 -1.57
N GLY A 209 1.34 -13.78 -0.93
CA GLY A 209 1.59 -14.86 0.00
C GLY A 209 0.41 -14.99 0.97
N PRO A 210 0.50 -15.83 2.00
CA PRO A 210 -0.59 -16.01 2.95
C PRO A 210 -1.03 -14.67 3.57
N GLY A 211 -2.31 -14.36 3.43
CA GLY A 211 -2.92 -13.19 4.06
C GLY A 211 -2.54 -11.83 3.48
N GLN A 212 -1.84 -11.76 2.35
CA GLN A 212 -1.47 -10.48 1.72
C GLN A 212 -1.64 -10.49 0.22
N LEU A 213 -2.09 -9.37 -0.33
CA LEU A 213 -2.28 -9.22 -1.79
C LEU A 213 -2.05 -7.78 -2.25
N PHE A 214 -1.89 -7.62 -3.57
CA PHE A 214 -2.16 -6.37 -4.26
C PHE A 214 -3.58 -6.41 -4.81
N GLU A 215 -4.26 -5.28 -4.79
CA GLU A 215 -5.45 -5.07 -5.61
C GLU A 215 -5.07 -4.13 -6.75
N LEU A 216 -5.28 -4.58 -7.98
CA LEU A 216 -5.08 -3.75 -9.16
C LEU A 216 -6.44 -3.21 -9.58
N ASP A 217 -6.59 -1.89 -9.61
CA ASP A 217 -7.80 -1.20 -10.02
C ASP A 217 -7.61 -0.57 -11.40
N GLN A 218 -8.45 -0.91 -12.38
CA GLN A 218 -8.37 -0.29 -13.69
C GLN A 218 -8.66 1.21 -13.60
N TRP A 219 -7.64 2.03 -13.78
CA TRP A 219 -7.76 3.48 -13.80
C TRP A 219 -8.40 3.95 -15.12
N VAL A 220 -9.28 4.95 -15.02
CA VAL A 220 -10.14 5.33 -16.14
C VAL A 220 -9.47 6.33 -17.09
N HIS A 221 -8.62 7.22 -16.60
CA HIS A 221 -7.95 8.24 -17.40
C HIS A 221 -6.58 7.76 -17.91
N ARG A 222 -6.39 7.80 -19.22
CA ARG A 222 -5.11 7.47 -19.86
C ARG A 222 -4.19 8.70 -19.97
N VAL A 223 -4.00 9.42 -18.87
CA VAL A 223 -3.06 10.55 -18.86
C VAL A 223 -1.76 10.08 -18.24
N CYS A 224 -0.69 9.97 -19.02
CA CYS A 224 0.65 9.79 -18.48
C CYS A 224 1.00 11.01 -17.63
N VAL A 225 1.19 10.82 -16.34
CA VAL A 225 1.73 11.87 -15.48
C VAL A 225 3.24 11.88 -15.66
N ASN A 226 3.78 13.02 -16.07
CA ASN A 226 5.23 13.19 -16.14
C ASN A 226 5.82 13.11 -14.72
N ASP A 227 6.88 12.34 -14.55
CA ASP A 227 7.55 11.94 -13.31
C ASP A 227 8.12 13.11 -12.46
N GLU A 228 8.08 14.35 -12.95
CA GLU A 228 8.77 15.48 -12.32
C GLU A 228 8.00 16.12 -11.14
N THR A 229 6.73 15.80 -10.95
CA THR A 229 5.91 16.34 -9.85
C THR A 229 5.18 15.23 -9.09
N THR A 230 5.94 14.35 -8.42
CA THR A 230 5.31 13.34 -7.57
C THR A 230 4.71 14.01 -6.34
N PRO A 231 3.38 13.97 -6.15
CA PRO A 231 2.71 14.59 -5.00
C PRO A 231 3.08 13.88 -3.68
N CYS A 232 2.60 14.39 -2.55
CA CYS A 232 2.48 13.63 -1.32
C CYS A 232 1.64 12.37 -1.55
N GLY A 233 1.58 11.47 -0.58
CA GLY A 233 0.82 10.22 -0.67
C GLY A 233 1.71 8.98 -0.77
N TRP A 234 1.11 7.85 -1.10
CA TRP A 234 1.79 6.56 -1.18
C TRP A 234 2.87 6.60 -2.25
N HIS A 235 4.11 6.32 -1.85
CA HIS A 235 5.28 6.50 -2.71
C HIS A 235 5.93 5.19 -3.14
N SER A 236 6.23 4.31 -2.19
CA SER A 236 6.91 3.05 -2.47
C SER A 236 6.48 1.95 -1.52
N LEU A 237 6.71 0.73 -1.95
CA LEU A 237 6.43 -0.49 -1.22
C LEU A 237 7.65 -1.39 -1.21
N SER A 238 8.06 -1.87 -0.03
CA SER A 238 9.13 -2.85 0.10
C SER A 238 8.54 -4.24 0.34
N LEU A 239 8.96 -5.20 -0.46
CA LEU A 239 8.57 -6.60 -0.38
C LEU A 239 9.74 -7.46 0.07
N ARG A 240 9.56 -8.24 1.14
CA ARG A 240 10.53 -9.28 1.49
C ARG A 240 10.23 -10.57 0.75
N ARG A 241 11.30 -11.15 0.18
CA ARG A 241 11.30 -12.39 -0.56
C ARG A 241 12.52 -13.23 -0.20
N ASP A 242 12.45 -14.53 -0.47
CA ASP A 242 13.54 -15.48 -0.16
C ASP A 242 14.61 -15.54 -1.26
N SER A 243 14.32 -14.97 -2.43
CA SER A 243 15.20 -15.01 -3.60
C SER A 243 15.12 -13.72 -4.42
N PRO A 244 16.13 -13.44 -5.26
CA PRO A 244 16.07 -12.35 -6.24
C PRO A 244 14.86 -12.45 -7.16
N PRO A 245 14.47 -11.34 -7.82
CA PRO A 245 13.45 -11.36 -8.87
C PRO A 245 13.83 -12.34 -9.98
N ALA A 246 12.81 -12.89 -10.67
CA ALA A 246 13.03 -13.82 -11.78
C ALA A 246 13.95 -13.22 -12.85
N GLU A 247 14.74 -14.06 -13.48
CA GLU A 247 15.63 -13.65 -14.58
C GLU A 247 14.83 -12.97 -15.70
N GLY A 248 15.40 -11.87 -16.21
CA GLY A 248 14.73 -11.04 -17.23
C GLY A 248 13.71 -10.04 -16.65
N THR A 249 13.58 -9.93 -15.32
CA THR A 249 12.86 -8.80 -14.71
C THR A 249 13.71 -7.54 -14.85
N ALA A 250 13.10 -6.44 -15.32
CA ALA A 250 13.77 -5.15 -15.36
C ALA A 250 13.90 -4.61 -13.92
N ALA A 251 15.10 -4.76 -13.36
CA ALA A 251 15.38 -4.40 -11.97
C ALA A 251 16.80 -3.87 -11.81
N HIS A 252 16.95 -2.88 -10.93
CA HIS A 252 18.26 -2.36 -10.55
C HIS A 252 18.65 -2.89 -9.17
N ARG A 253 19.72 -3.71 -9.11
CA ARG A 253 20.24 -4.25 -7.85
C ARG A 253 21.09 -3.23 -7.13
N ARG A 254 20.88 -3.09 -5.83
CA ARG A 254 21.76 -2.40 -4.88
C ARG A 254 22.01 -3.27 -3.65
N SER A 255 23.22 -3.24 -3.11
CA SER A 255 23.51 -3.89 -1.84
C SER A 255 23.10 -2.96 -0.71
N VAL A 256 22.34 -3.46 0.23
CA VAL A 256 21.88 -2.69 1.38
C VAL A 256 22.81 -2.88 2.57
N ASN A 257 23.17 -4.13 2.83
CA ASN A 257 24.13 -4.54 3.86
C ASN A 257 24.74 -5.89 3.49
N ALA A 258 25.57 -6.44 4.38
CA ALA A 258 26.25 -7.72 4.12
C ALA A 258 25.30 -8.92 3.92
N SER A 259 24.05 -8.83 4.39
CA SER A 259 23.08 -9.94 4.37
C SER A 259 21.86 -9.69 3.49
N THR A 260 21.71 -8.50 2.92
CA THR A 260 20.49 -8.12 2.20
C THR A 260 20.79 -7.36 0.92
N ASP A 261 20.24 -7.83 -0.17
CA ASP A 261 20.16 -7.14 -1.45
C ASP A 261 18.75 -6.52 -1.63
N CYS A 262 18.71 -5.40 -2.33
CA CYS A 262 17.47 -4.76 -2.78
C CYS A 262 17.49 -4.64 -4.30
N TYR A 263 16.34 -4.86 -4.91
CA TYR A 263 16.12 -4.65 -6.33
C TYR A 263 14.99 -3.63 -6.50
N ASP A 264 15.30 -2.50 -7.13
CA ASP A 264 14.31 -1.53 -7.54
C ASP A 264 13.65 -2.04 -8.83
N ILE A 265 12.38 -2.43 -8.77
CA ILE A 265 11.65 -3.03 -9.88
C ILE A 265 11.07 -1.94 -10.77
N ALA A 266 11.32 -2.03 -12.08
CA ALA A 266 10.63 -1.19 -13.05
C ALA A 266 9.24 -1.77 -13.34
N THR A 267 8.22 -1.05 -12.91
CA THR A 267 6.80 -1.45 -13.00
C THR A 267 6.11 -0.80 -14.21
N PRO A 268 4.95 -1.29 -14.66
CA PRO A 268 4.24 -0.78 -15.83
C PRO A 268 3.81 0.69 -15.73
N ASP A 269 3.36 1.13 -14.56
CA ASP A 269 2.81 2.46 -14.34
C ASP A 269 3.76 3.37 -13.55
N GLY A 270 5.01 2.92 -13.31
CA GLY A 270 6.04 3.70 -12.62
C GLY A 270 5.92 3.71 -11.10
N GLU A 271 5.00 2.94 -10.52
CA GLU A 271 4.93 2.73 -9.08
C GLU A 271 6.20 2.05 -8.58
N ARG A 272 6.64 2.40 -7.38
CA ARG A 272 7.94 1.94 -6.87
C ARG A 272 7.78 0.70 -6.01
N ILE A 273 8.52 -0.36 -6.39
CA ILE A 273 8.66 -1.59 -5.60
C ILE A 273 10.13 -1.82 -5.31
N GLU A 274 10.43 -2.01 -4.05
CA GLU A 274 11.71 -2.45 -3.54
C GLU A 274 11.60 -3.93 -3.17
N TRP A 275 12.32 -4.77 -3.88
CA TRP A 275 12.34 -6.21 -3.66
C TRP A 275 13.55 -6.58 -2.80
N LEU A 276 13.30 -7.01 -1.58
CA LEU A 276 14.33 -7.32 -0.60
C LEU A 276 14.52 -8.82 -0.49
N CYS A 277 15.76 -9.29 -0.61
CA CYS A 277 16.07 -10.69 -0.43
C CYS A 277 17.45 -10.87 0.23
N PRO A 278 17.76 -12.10 0.73
CA PRO A 278 19.09 -12.40 1.22
C PRO A 278 20.15 -12.09 0.16
N ALA A 279 21.28 -11.52 0.60
CA ALA A 279 22.39 -11.23 -0.30
C ALA A 279 22.90 -12.51 -0.95
N THR A 280 23.01 -12.50 -2.27
CA THR A 280 23.63 -13.60 -3.00
C THR A 280 25.12 -13.59 -2.74
N SER A 281 25.68 -14.71 -2.24
CA SER A 281 27.13 -14.90 -2.11
C SER A 281 27.80 -14.56 -3.44
N LYS A 282 28.81 -13.70 -3.39
CA LYS A 282 29.66 -13.41 -4.56
C LYS A 282 30.54 -14.60 -4.87
#